data_de5d8c1d930a9d9dc4055b45e570c777
#
_entry.id   de5d8c1d930a9d9dc4055b45e570c777
#
_cell.length_a   1.000
_cell.length_b   1.000
_cell.length_c   1.000
_cell.angle_alpha   90.00
_cell.angle_beta   90.00
_cell.angle_gamma   90.00
#
_symmetry.space_group_name_H-M   'P 1'
#
loop_
_entity.id
_entity.type
_entity.pdbx_description
1 polymer ?
#
loop_
_entity_poly.entity_id
_entity_poly.type
_entity_poly.pdbx_seq_one_letter_code
_entity_poly.pdbx_strand_id
1 'polypeptide(L)'
;ILSKKPPEWYLSLPQRHSESSSLFPAVPLEVSHRAPTKKASPEQSNTADFISLSRNKNSMQAKNHDMVPNSQIDNDSRVWEEMISGREYDATHPYLLEKLNATKDRIWEYNKLRPSMLKERNELLRELLGQSDEDTFINQPFYCDYGCNICVGRRFFANFNFTVLDEAPVTVGNDCFIGPNVSIYTACHSTDPVERNSRREWAKPVTIGDNVWIGGSVTILPGVTIGSNVTIGAGSVVVKDIPDGCVAVGNPCRVVKFLEKE
;
A
#
# COMPACT_ATOMS: atom_id res chain seq x y z
N ILE A 1 -18.53 32.40 -2.87
CA ILE A 1 -18.60 31.81 -4.22
C ILE A 1 -17.63 32.64 -5.08
N LEU A 2 -16.38 32.23 -5.21
CA LEU A 2 -15.42 32.81 -6.15
C LEU A 2 -14.84 31.66 -6.97
N SER A 3 -15.33 31.50 -8.21
CA SER A 3 -14.74 30.60 -9.18
C SER A 3 -13.36 31.15 -9.59
N LYS A 4 -12.29 30.54 -9.11
CA LYS A 4 -10.96 30.80 -9.65
C LYS A 4 -10.85 30.11 -11.01
N LYS A 5 -10.60 30.89 -12.07
CA LYS A 5 -10.30 30.36 -13.41
C LYS A 5 -9.04 29.49 -13.34
N PRO A 6 -8.99 28.38 -14.08
CA PRO A 6 -7.79 27.56 -14.16
C PRO A 6 -6.62 28.39 -14.71
N PRO A 7 -5.38 28.11 -14.32
CA PRO A 7 -4.20 28.83 -14.77
C PRO A 7 -3.97 28.67 -16.28
N GLU A 8 -3.43 29.71 -16.93
CA GLU A 8 -3.30 29.84 -18.40
C GLU A 8 -2.52 28.70 -19.09
N TRP A 9 -1.65 27.99 -18.35
CA TRP A 9 -0.95 26.84 -18.92
C TRP A 9 -1.86 25.63 -19.19
N TYR A 10 -3.04 25.59 -18.61
CA TYR A 10 -4.04 24.53 -18.87
C TYR A 10 -4.72 24.67 -20.25
N LEU A 11 -4.63 25.83 -20.88
CA LEU A 11 -5.24 26.14 -22.17
C LEU A 11 -4.27 25.99 -23.37
N SER A 12 -3.01 25.64 -23.14
CA SER A 12 -1.98 25.51 -24.18
C SER A 12 -1.70 24.08 -24.66
N LEU A 13 -2.53 23.10 -24.32
CA LEU A 13 -2.43 21.78 -24.90
C LEU A 13 -3.03 21.81 -26.32
N PRO A 14 -2.30 21.38 -27.37
CA PRO A 14 -2.84 21.36 -28.73
C PRO A 14 -4.03 20.42 -28.81
N GLN A 15 -5.19 20.95 -29.19
CA GLN A 15 -6.35 20.16 -29.54
C GLN A 15 -6.03 19.40 -30.83
N ARG A 16 -5.89 18.07 -30.71
CA ARG A 16 -5.78 17.21 -31.89
C ARG A 16 -7.11 17.19 -32.60
N HIS A 17 -7.17 17.89 -33.74
CA HIS A 17 -8.19 17.62 -34.73
C HIS A 17 -8.03 16.19 -35.24
N SER A 18 -9.14 15.48 -35.32
CA SER A 18 -9.24 14.15 -35.91
C SER A 18 -8.99 14.23 -37.41
N GLU A 19 -7.78 13.93 -37.86
CA GLU A 19 -7.53 13.53 -39.22
C GLU A 19 -6.86 12.18 -39.25
N SER A 20 -7.51 11.24 -39.86
CA SER A 20 -7.10 9.88 -40.16
C SER A 20 -5.92 9.89 -41.15
N SER A 21 -4.74 9.46 -40.75
CA SER A 21 -3.80 8.91 -41.69
C SER A 21 -2.95 7.80 -41.03
N SER A 22 -3.16 6.62 -41.55
CA SER A 22 -2.48 5.36 -41.28
C SER A 22 -0.99 5.47 -41.66
N LEU A 23 -0.11 5.31 -40.68
CA LEU A 23 1.33 5.07 -40.90
C LEU A 23 1.88 4.14 -39.81
N PHE A 24 1.53 2.87 -39.92
CA PHE A 24 2.36 1.78 -39.40
C PHE A 24 2.22 0.57 -40.36
N PRO A 25 3.31 -0.06 -40.81
CA PRO A 25 3.22 -1.23 -41.67
C PRO A 25 2.73 -2.44 -40.85
N ALA A 26 1.74 -3.12 -41.40
CA ALA A 26 1.18 -4.35 -40.87
C ALA A 26 2.20 -5.51 -41.01
N VAL A 27 2.44 -6.19 -39.90
CA VAL A 27 3.12 -7.49 -39.88
C VAL A 27 2.04 -8.56 -40.06
N PRO A 28 2.16 -9.50 -41.02
CA PRO A 28 1.15 -10.54 -41.20
C PRO A 28 1.25 -11.60 -40.10
N LEU A 29 0.16 -11.82 -39.39
CA LEU A 29 -0.05 -13.00 -38.54
C LEU A 29 -0.64 -14.10 -39.41
N GLU A 30 0.12 -15.13 -39.70
CA GLU A 30 -0.40 -16.39 -40.24
C GLU A 30 -1.21 -17.12 -39.17
N VAL A 31 -2.52 -17.19 -39.39
CA VAL A 31 -3.44 -18.02 -38.61
C VAL A 31 -3.64 -19.35 -39.33
N SER A 32 -3.05 -20.39 -38.79
CA SER A 32 -3.31 -21.77 -39.21
C SER A 32 -4.68 -22.22 -38.71
N HIS A 33 -5.64 -22.37 -39.65
CA HIS A 33 -6.94 -22.97 -39.40
C HIS A 33 -6.82 -24.50 -39.35
N ARG A 34 -7.12 -25.12 -38.23
CA ARG A 34 -7.55 -26.51 -38.14
C ARG A 34 -8.99 -26.56 -37.59
N ALA A 35 -9.87 -27.11 -38.42
CA ALA A 35 -11.29 -27.27 -38.15
C ALA A 35 -11.59 -28.39 -37.13
N PRO A 36 -12.72 -28.32 -36.40
CA PRO A 36 -13.07 -29.24 -35.33
C PRO A 36 -13.88 -30.43 -35.83
N THR A 37 -13.62 -31.62 -35.30
CA THR A 37 -14.45 -32.80 -35.45
C THR A 37 -15.52 -32.93 -34.38
N LYS A 38 -16.63 -33.47 -34.80
CA LYS A 38 -18.02 -33.55 -34.31
C LYS A 38 -18.25 -34.18 -32.93
N LYS A 39 -19.25 -33.55 -32.25
CA LYS A 39 -20.45 -34.09 -31.56
C LYS A 39 -20.29 -35.07 -30.38
N ALA A 40 -20.80 -34.63 -29.24
CA ALA A 40 -21.74 -35.36 -28.39
C ALA A 40 -22.70 -34.40 -27.70
N SER A 41 -24.00 -34.75 -27.71
CA SER A 41 -25.15 -33.95 -27.22
C SER A 41 -25.37 -34.07 -25.69
N PRO A 42 -26.20 -33.20 -25.08
CA PRO A 42 -26.26 -33.00 -23.66
C PRO A 42 -27.26 -33.92 -22.98
N GLU A 43 -26.90 -34.49 -21.85
CA GLU A 43 -27.85 -35.04 -20.89
C GLU A 43 -28.24 -33.98 -19.84
N GLN A 44 -29.54 -33.78 -19.77
CA GLN A 44 -30.21 -33.00 -18.73
C GLN A 44 -30.16 -33.78 -17.40
N SER A 45 -29.69 -33.14 -16.32
CA SER A 45 -30.01 -33.61 -14.99
C SER A 45 -30.42 -32.43 -14.10
N ASN A 46 -31.68 -32.47 -13.79
CA ASN A 46 -32.50 -31.91 -12.73
C ASN A 46 -31.84 -31.04 -11.65
N THR A 47 -32.29 -29.79 -11.65
CA THR A 47 -32.42 -28.91 -10.48
C THR A 47 -33.54 -29.42 -9.58
N ALA A 48 -33.20 -30.07 -8.47
CA ALA A 48 -34.03 -30.20 -7.25
C ALA A 48 -33.31 -31.12 -6.27
N ASP A 49 -32.51 -30.59 -5.36
CA ASP A 49 -32.17 -31.19 -4.07
C ASP A 49 -31.14 -30.33 -3.31
N PHE A 50 -31.58 -29.13 -2.93
CA PHE A 50 -30.82 -28.30 -1.97
C PHE A 50 -31.75 -27.64 -0.95
N ILE A 51 -32.74 -28.38 -0.45
CA ILE A 51 -33.45 -27.96 0.76
C ILE A 51 -33.85 -29.25 1.51
N SER A 52 -32.95 -29.75 2.34
CA SER A 52 -33.32 -30.46 3.59
C SER A 52 -32.07 -31.06 4.25
N LEU A 53 -31.43 -30.35 5.12
CA LEU A 53 -30.57 -30.90 6.18
C LEU A 53 -30.38 -29.84 7.28
N SER A 54 -31.52 -29.48 7.90
CA SER A 54 -31.49 -28.89 9.23
C SER A 54 -32.09 -29.91 10.20
N ARG A 55 -31.36 -30.18 11.24
CA ARG A 55 -31.66 -31.00 12.43
C ARG A 55 -31.06 -32.39 12.45
N ASN A 56 -29.82 -32.46 12.87
CA ASN A 56 -29.43 -33.53 13.80
C ASN A 56 -28.49 -32.94 14.86
N LYS A 57 -29.06 -32.72 16.06
CA LYS A 57 -28.31 -32.43 17.28
C LYS A 57 -27.80 -33.78 17.79
N ASN A 58 -26.52 -33.79 18.10
CA ASN A 58 -25.82 -34.53 19.17
C ASN A 58 -24.60 -35.28 18.66
N SER A 59 -23.53 -34.97 19.35
CA SER A 59 -22.17 -35.49 19.36
C SER A 59 -21.14 -34.62 18.64
N MET A 60 -20.94 -33.40 19.13
CA MET A 60 -19.68 -32.72 19.00
C MET A 60 -18.68 -33.30 20.00
N GLN A 61 -17.89 -34.25 19.55
CA GLN A 61 -16.57 -34.45 20.16
C GLN A 61 -15.79 -33.15 19.91
N ALA A 62 -15.46 -32.48 21.02
CA ALA A 62 -14.55 -31.34 21.01
C ALA A 62 -13.24 -31.77 20.35
N LYS A 63 -12.97 -31.29 19.13
CA LYS A 63 -11.60 -31.29 18.60
C LYS A 63 -10.83 -30.40 19.53
N ASN A 64 -9.81 -30.98 20.18
CA ASN A 64 -8.81 -30.23 20.91
C ASN A 64 -8.31 -29.10 19.97
N HIS A 65 -8.72 -27.89 20.26
CA HIS A 65 -7.95 -26.72 19.86
C HIS A 65 -6.66 -26.85 20.66
N ASP A 66 -5.57 -27.12 19.98
CA ASP A 66 -4.24 -27.02 20.56
C ASP A 66 -4.14 -25.62 21.15
N MET A 67 -4.29 -25.53 22.48
CA MET A 67 -4.10 -24.28 23.20
C MET A 67 -2.64 -23.92 23.07
N VAL A 68 -2.34 -22.85 22.35
CA VAL A 68 -1.00 -22.27 22.26
C VAL A 68 -0.52 -22.04 23.70
N PRO A 69 0.67 -22.55 24.10
CA PRO A 69 1.17 -22.35 25.45
C PRO A 69 1.23 -20.85 25.78
N ASN A 70 0.83 -20.48 26.97
CA ASN A 70 0.81 -19.09 27.43
C ASN A 70 2.18 -18.39 27.26
N SER A 71 3.27 -19.14 27.44
CA SER A 71 4.64 -18.70 27.20
C SER A 71 4.93 -18.34 25.73
N GLN A 72 4.25 -18.97 24.77
CA GLN A 72 4.40 -18.65 23.35
C GLN A 72 3.68 -17.34 23.03
N ILE A 73 2.47 -17.13 23.55
CA ILE A 73 1.72 -15.88 23.40
C ILE A 73 2.52 -14.71 23.98
N ASP A 74 3.12 -14.89 25.16
CA ASP A 74 3.95 -13.86 25.78
C ASP A 74 5.19 -13.52 24.92
N ASN A 75 5.82 -14.52 24.30
CA ASN A 75 6.97 -14.32 23.43
C ASN A 75 6.60 -13.64 22.11
N ASP A 76 5.50 -14.02 21.49
CA ASP A 76 4.99 -13.43 20.25
C ASP A 76 4.60 -11.96 20.45
N SER A 77 3.92 -11.66 21.56
CA SER A 77 3.57 -10.28 21.93
C SER A 77 4.82 -9.43 22.16
N ARG A 78 5.83 -10.01 22.83
CA ARG A 78 7.09 -9.31 23.14
C ARG A 78 7.87 -8.94 21.88
N VAL A 79 8.04 -9.86 20.93
CA VAL A 79 8.80 -9.56 19.69
C VAL A 79 8.06 -8.51 18.83
N TRP A 80 6.74 -8.52 18.83
CA TRP A 80 5.94 -7.49 18.17
C TRP A 80 6.15 -6.11 18.81
N GLU A 81 6.09 -6.04 20.15
CA GLU A 81 6.34 -4.79 20.88
C GLU A 81 7.78 -4.29 20.73
N GLU A 82 8.76 -5.18 20.67
CA GLU A 82 10.15 -4.82 20.39
C GLU A 82 10.25 -4.14 19.02
N MET A 83 9.69 -4.74 17.98
CA MET A 83 9.68 -4.22 16.63
C MET A 83 9.01 -2.83 16.55
N ILE A 84 7.76 -2.71 16.96
CA ILE A 84 6.99 -1.45 16.80
C ILE A 84 7.49 -0.31 17.68
N SER A 85 8.19 -0.63 18.79
CA SER A 85 8.79 0.38 19.69
C SER A 85 10.18 0.84 19.27
N GLY A 86 10.71 0.31 18.16
CA GLY A 86 12.04 0.64 17.66
C GLY A 86 13.20 0.01 18.43
N ARG A 87 12.92 -0.97 19.29
CA ARG A 87 13.96 -1.82 19.88
C ARG A 87 14.47 -2.82 18.85
N GLU A 88 15.64 -3.37 19.15
CA GLU A 88 16.21 -4.42 18.33
C GLU A 88 15.41 -5.72 18.48
N TYR A 89 15.06 -6.35 17.35
CA TYR A 89 14.29 -7.59 17.30
C TYR A 89 14.87 -8.57 16.27
N ASP A 90 14.44 -9.83 16.33
CA ASP A 90 14.78 -10.86 15.35
C ASP A 90 13.76 -10.87 14.23
N ALA A 91 14.13 -10.36 13.04
CA ALA A 91 13.27 -10.31 11.86
C ALA A 91 12.85 -11.70 11.34
N THR A 92 13.54 -12.76 11.77
CA THR A 92 13.22 -14.15 11.37
C THR A 92 12.27 -14.85 12.32
N HIS A 93 11.78 -14.17 13.36
CA HIS A 93 10.86 -14.75 14.32
C HIS A 93 9.58 -15.26 13.63
N PRO A 94 9.19 -16.54 13.87
CA PRO A 94 8.07 -17.17 13.13
C PRO A 94 6.77 -16.36 13.16
N TYR A 95 6.43 -15.76 14.29
CA TYR A 95 5.25 -14.92 14.44
C TYR A 95 5.25 -13.69 13.50
N LEU A 96 6.40 -13.02 13.36
CA LEU A 96 6.55 -11.87 12.45
C LEU A 96 6.43 -12.32 10.99
N LEU A 97 7.06 -13.45 10.63
CA LEU A 97 6.98 -14.00 9.28
C LEU A 97 5.56 -14.45 8.91
N GLU A 98 4.81 -15.02 9.85
CA GLU A 98 3.40 -15.38 9.63
C GLU A 98 2.55 -14.14 9.33
N LYS A 99 2.66 -13.09 10.14
CA LYS A 99 1.96 -11.81 9.90
C LYS A 99 2.34 -11.18 8.57
N LEU A 100 3.64 -11.13 8.27
CA LEU A 100 4.17 -10.60 7.02
C LEU A 100 3.58 -11.34 5.81
N ASN A 101 3.54 -12.67 5.83
CA ASN A 101 2.99 -13.46 4.75
C ASN A 101 1.46 -13.27 4.62
N ALA A 102 0.72 -13.22 5.73
CA ALA A 102 -0.71 -12.95 5.72
C ALA A 102 -1.03 -11.58 5.09
N THR A 103 -0.22 -10.56 5.39
CA THR A 103 -0.34 -9.24 4.78
C THR A 103 -0.04 -9.29 3.27
N LYS A 104 1.01 -9.99 2.86
CA LYS A 104 1.36 -10.15 1.43
C LYS A 104 0.26 -10.82 0.63
N ASP A 105 -0.42 -11.81 1.19
CA ASP A 105 -1.58 -12.44 0.56
C ASP A 105 -2.73 -11.44 0.38
N ARG A 106 -3.03 -10.60 1.38
CA ARG A 106 -4.04 -9.53 1.31
C ARG A 106 -3.69 -8.46 0.27
N ILE A 107 -2.43 -8.06 0.20
CA ILE A 107 -1.93 -7.12 -0.81
C ILE A 107 -2.08 -7.71 -2.21
N TRP A 108 -1.78 -9.00 -2.36
CA TRP A 108 -1.96 -9.69 -3.64
C TRP A 108 -3.44 -9.68 -4.07
N GLU A 109 -4.37 -9.92 -3.16
CA GLU A 109 -5.81 -9.81 -3.42
C GLU A 109 -6.18 -8.38 -3.83
N TYR A 110 -5.76 -7.38 -3.04
CA TYR A 110 -5.99 -5.97 -3.33
C TYR A 110 -5.51 -5.59 -4.73
N ASN A 111 -4.27 -5.94 -5.07
CA ASN A 111 -3.64 -5.56 -6.34
C ASN A 111 -4.27 -6.24 -7.57
N LYS A 112 -5.05 -7.28 -7.39
CA LYS A 112 -5.80 -7.97 -8.46
C LYS A 112 -7.22 -7.46 -8.69
N LEU A 113 -7.76 -6.68 -7.77
CA LEU A 113 -9.08 -6.09 -7.97
C LEU A 113 -9.08 -5.14 -9.16
N ARG A 114 -10.17 -5.14 -9.92
CA ARG A 114 -10.33 -4.17 -11.01
C ARG A 114 -10.41 -2.75 -10.46
N PRO A 115 -9.84 -1.75 -11.14
CA PRO A 115 -9.88 -0.35 -10.69
C PRO A 115 -11.30 0.18 -10.41
N SER A 116 -12.30 -0.33 -11.11
CA SER A 116 -13.71 0.06 -10.95
C SER A 116 -14.40 -0.52 -9.70
N MET A 117 -13.79 -1.50 -9.03
CA MET A 117 -14.33 -2.14 -7.80
C MET A 117 -13.95 -1.30 -6.56
N LEU A 118 -14.44 -0.06 -6.51
CA LEU A 118 -14.05 0.90 -5.48
C LEU A 118 -14.46 0.48 -4.07
N LYS A 119 -15.65 -0.12 -3.93
CA LYS A 119 -16.15 -0.57 -2.63
C LYS A 119 -15.28 -1.69 -2.05
N GLU A 120 -15.04 -2.72 -2.84
CA GLU A 120 -14.24 -3.88 -2.45
C GLU A 120 -12.78 -3.47 -2.15
N ARG A 121 -12.24 -2.56 -2.92
CA ARG A 121 -10.90 -1.98 -2.68
C ARG A 121 -10.83 -1.26 -1.34
N ASN A 122 -11.80 -0.42 -1.04
CA ASN A 122 -11.85 0.32 0.22
C ASN A 122 -12.11 -0.59 1.43
N GLU A 123 -12.90 -1.66 1.26
CA GLU A 123 -13.09 -2.67 2.30
C GLU A 123 -11.77 -3.38 2.64
N LEU A 124 -11.02 -3.84 1.63
CA LEU A 124 -9.70 -4.45 1.85
C LEU A 124 -8.68 -3.49 2.45
N LEU A 125 -8.67 -2.21 2.06
CA LEU A 125 -7.78 -1.21 2.67
C LEU A 125 -8.09 -1.00 4.15
N ARG A 126 -9.37 -0.94 4.54
CA ARG A 126 -9.77 -0.83 5.96
C ARG A 126 -9.39 -2.04 6.80
N GLU A 127 -9.37 -3.23 6.20
CA GLU A 127 -8.90 -4.44 6.88
C GLU A 127 -7.39 -4.52 6.98
N LEU A 128 -6.68 -3.95 6.00
CA LEU A 128 -5.23 -4.01 5.87
C LEU A 128 -4.53 -2.94 6.71
N LEU A 129 -5.04 -1.70 6.66
CA LEU A 129 -4.41 -0.56 7.32
C LEU A 129 -4.82 -0.46 8.79
N GLY A 130 -3.92 0.02 9.65
CA GLY A 130 -4.22 0.29 11.06
C GLY A 130 -5.28 1.35 11.26
N GLN A 131 -5.29 2.37 10.39
CA GLN A 131 -6.35 3.36 10.30
C GLN A 131 -6.47 3.91 8.89
N SER A 132 -7.70 4.00 8.39
CA SER A 132 -8.05 4.67 7.13
C SER A 132 -9.48 5.19 7.19
N ASP A 133 -9.80 6.17 6.35
CA ASP A 133 -11.15 6.72 6.21
C ASP A 133 -11.84 6.13 4.96
N GLU A 134 -13.15 6.37 4.83
CA GLU A 134 -13.94 5.98 3.64
C GLU A 134 -13.46 6.70 2.37
N ASP A 135 -12.86 7.89 2.52
CA ASP A 135 -12.26 8.68 1.44
C ASP A 135 -10.81 8.29 1.13
N THR A 136 -10.26 7.26 1.77
CA THR A 136 -8.91 6.79 1.49
C THR A 136 -8.84 6.16 0.10
N PHE A 137 -7.91 6.63 -0.73
CA PHE A 137 -7.73 6.12 -2.07
C PHE A 137 -6.25 5.82 -2.36
N ILE A 138 -5.95 4.55 -2.66
CA ILE A 138 -4.62 4.11 -3.06
C ILE A 138 -4.70 3.44 -4.42
N ASN A 139 -3.96 3.93 -5.41
CA ASN A 139 -3.86 3.26 -6.71
C ASN A 139 -3.01 1.99 -6.61
N GLN A 140 -3.44 0.98 -7.33
CA GLN A 140 -2.72 -0.29 -7.45
C GLN A 140 -1.58 -0.18 -8.50
N PRO A 141 -0.47 -0.90 -8.31
CA PRO A 141 -0.19 -1.72 -7.14
C PRO A 141 0.22 -0.90 -5.90
N PHE A 142 -0.10 -1.44 -4.73
CA PHE A 142 0.33 -0.97 -3.42
C PHE A 142 1.09 -2.08 -2.70
N TYR A 143 2.10 -1.74 -1.90
CA TYR A 143 2.89 -2.70 -1.14
C TYR A 143 3.18 -2.20 0.28
N CYS A 144 3.05 -3.09 1.25
CA CYS A 144 3.50 -2.86 2.62
C CYS A 144 3.93 -4.18 3.26
N ASP A 145 4.55 -4.13 4.45
CA ASP A 145 4.98 -5.32 5.16
C ASP A 145 3.90 -5.83 6.12
N TYR A 146 3.37 -5.00 7.00
CA TYR A 146 2.34 -5.39 7.96
C TYR A 146 1.00 -4.69 7.72
N GLY A 147 0.98 -3.50 7.15
CA GLY A 147 -0.20 -2.69 6.89
C GLY A 147 -0.83 -2.10 8.15
N CYS A 148 -0.98 -2.90 9.20
CA CYS A 148 -1.61 -2.50 10.46
C CYS A 148 -0.84 -1.39 11.22
N ASN A 149 0.40 -1.13 10.87
CA ASN A 149 1.19 -0.03 11.42
C ASN A 149 1.07 1.27 10.59
N ILE A 150 0.28 1.26 9.53
CA ILE A 150 0.04 2.42 8.67
C ILE A 150 -1.29 3.07 9.08
N CYS A 151 -1.24 4.33 9.51
CA CYS A 151 -2.41 5.14 9.83
C CYS A 151 -2.46 6.34 8.89
N VAL A 152 -3.56 6.48 8.15
CA VAL A 152 -3.77 7.63 7.25
C VAL A 152 -5.03 8.41 7.65
N GLY A 153 -4.96 9.73 7.52
CA GLY A 153 -6.05 10.64 7.80
C GLY A 153 -7.08 10.71 6.67
N ARG A 154 -8.00 11.65 6.81
CA ARG A 154 -9.09 11.86 5.85
C ARG A 154 -8.58 12.38 4.52
N ARG A 155 -9.27 11.99 3.43
CA ARG A 155 -8.97 12.43 2.06
C ARG A 155 -7.52 12.12 1.63
N PHE A 156 -7.00 10.99 2.13
CA PHE A 156 -5.69 10.50 1.73
C PHE A 156 -5.74 9.93 0.32
N PHE A 157 -4.82 10.39 -0.51
CA PHE A 157 -4.64 9.86 -1.87
C PHE A 157 -3.21 9.40 -2.10
N ALA A 158 -3.02 8.17 -2.59
CA ALA A 158 -1.74 7.67 -3.07
C ALA A 158 -1.84 7.17 -4.51
N ASN A 159 -0.85 7.54 -5.31
CA ASN A 159 -0.73 7.12 -6.69
C ASN A 159 -0.05 5.74 -6.81
N PHE A 160 0.19 5.28 -8.05
CA PHE A 160 0.72 3.94 -8.37
C PHE A 160 2.07 3.64 -7.69
N ASN A 161 2.28 2.36 -7.33
CA ASN A 161 3.51 1.86 -6.72
C ASN A 161 3.88 2.57 -5.40
N PHE A 162 2.88 2.94 -4.61
CA PHE A 162 3.13 3.37 -3.23
C PHE A 162 3.62 2.17 -2.42
N THR A 163 4.77 2.32 -1.75
CA THR A 163 5.42 1.25 -0.99
C THR A 163 5.74 1.73 0.42
N VAL A 164 5.34 0.97 1.43
CA VAL A 164 5.60 1.29 2.83
C VAL A 164 6.16 0.06 3.53
N LEU A 165 7.40 0.13 4.02
CA LEU A 165 7.96 -0.88 4.91
C LEU A 165 7.66 -0.42 6.34
N ASP A 166 6.63 -1.01 6.94
CA ASP A 166 6.00 -0.53 8.17
C ASP A 166 6.29 -1.40 9.41
N GLU A 167 7.56 -1.70 9.66
CA GLU A 167 8.02 -2.35 10.88
C GLU A 167 7.84 -1.45 12.13
N ALA A 168 7.83 -0.13 11.93
CA ALA A 168 7.42 0.85 12.93
C ALA A 168 6.23 1.68 12.42
N PRO A 169 5.51 2.40 13.29
CA PRO A 169 4.36 3.19 12.89
C PRO A 169 4.68 4.21 11.79
N VAL A 170 3.80 4.26 10.78
CA VAL A 170 3.77 5.29 9.74
C VAL A 170 2.45 6.03 9.88
N THR A 171 2.52 7.31 10.26
CA THR A 171 1.35 8.16 10.44
C THR A 171 1.33 9.26 9.39
N VAL A 172 0.22 9.38 8.67
CA VAL A 172 0.01 10.43 7.67
C VAL A 172 -1.26 11.20 8.03
N GLY A 173 -1.17 12.51 8.04
CA GLY A 173 -2.28 13.41 8.36
C GLY A 173 -3.36 13.48 7.29
N ASN A 174 -4.24 14.47 7.42
CA ASN A 174 -5.36 14.71 6.51
C ASN A 174 -4.89 15.42 5.22
N ASP A 175 -5.65 15.26 4.14
CA ASP A 175 -5.45 16.00 2.87
C ASP A 175 -4.05 15.79 2.27
N CYS A 176 -3.52 14.58 2.38
CA CYS A 176 -2.22 14.25 1.86
C CYS A 176 -2.31 13.61 0.47
N PHE A 177 -1.44 14.05 -0.42
CA PHE A 177 -1.33 13.56 -1.80
C PHE A 177 0.05 12.95 -2.04
N ILE A 178 0.07 11.66 -2.35
CA ILE A 178 1.30 10.91 -2.60
C ILE A 178 1.42 10.62 -4.09
N GLY A 179 2.50 11.05 -4.70
CA GLY A 179 2.83 10.79 -6.11
C GLY A 179 3.18 9.33 -6.41
N PRO A 180 3.35 8.97 -7.68
CA PRO A 180 3.70 7.60 -8.06
C PRO A 180 5.13 7.24 -7.61
N ASN A 181 5.34 5.95 -7.34
CA ASN A 181 6.64 5.39 -6.92
C ASN A 181 7.22 6.02 -5.65
N VAL A 182 6.39 6.49 -4.74
CA VAL A 182 6.84 6.97 -3.43
C VAL A 182 7.07 5.80 -2.51
N SER A 183 8.19 5.83 -1.77
CA SER A 183 8.55 4.82 -0.79
C SER A 183 8.78 5.43 0.58
N ILE A 184 8.22 4.80 1.62
CA ILE A 184 8.44 5.12 3.03
C ILE A 184 9.06 3.91 3.69
N TYR A 185 10.20 4.08 4.34
CA TYR A 185 10.91 3.00 5.01
C TYR A 185 11.04 3.30 6.50
N THR A 186 10.67 2.33 7.33
CA THR A 186 10.89 2.40 8.79
C THR A 186 12.01 1.47 9.24
N ALA A 187 12.25 0.38 8.51
CA ALA A 187 13.28 -0.62 8.82
C ALA A 187 14.71 -0.08 8.75
N CYS A 188 15.52 -0.51 9.69
CA CYS A 188 16.94 -0.18 9.80
C CYS A 188 17.77 -1.44 10.01
N HIS A 189 18.90 -1.52 9.33
CA HIS A 189 19.89 -2.57 9.51
C HIS A 189 21.24 -1.98 9.96
N SER A 190 22.03 -2.76 10.67
CA SER A 190 23.41 -2.36 11.02
C SER A 190 24.25 -2.18 9.76
N THR A 191 25.07 -1.15 9.76
CA THR A 191 26.10 -0.94 8.75
C THR A 191 27.26 -1.93 8.90
N ASP A 192 27.44 -2.51 10.11
CA ASP A 192 28.36 -3.61 10.32
C ASP A 192 27.81 -4.89 9.68
N PRO A 193 28.53 -5.52 8.74
CA PRO A 193 28.06 -6.73 8.07
C PRO A 193 27.91 -7.93 9.01
N VAL A 194 28.68 -8.02 10.08
CA VAL A 194 28.56 -9.12 11.04
C VAL A 194 27.26 -9.02 11.83
N GLU A 195 26.96 -7.83 12.36
CA GLU A 195 25.70 -7.57 13.05
C GLU A 195 24.50 -7.75 12.08
N ARG A 196 24.56 -7.18 10.88
CA ARG A 196 23.47 -7.32 9.88
C ARG A 196 23.19 -8.77 9.53
N ASN A 197 24.22 -9.62 9.43
CA ASN A 197 24.08 -11.05 9.13
C ASN A 197 23.43 -11.84 10.27
N SER A 198 23.37 -11.30 11.49
CA SER A 198 22.63 -11.91 12.60
C SER A 198 21.10 -11.84 12.44
N ARG A 199 20.60 -11.14 11.41
CA ARG A 199 19.17 -10.91 11.15
C ARG A 199 18.47 -10.05 12.20
N ARG A 200 19.22 -9.42 13.07
CA ARG A 200 18.69 -8.44 13.99
C ARG A 200 18.59 -7.08 13.31
N GLU A 201 17.49 -6.43 13.54
CA GLU A 201 17.18 -5.11 12.97
C GLU A 201 16.36 -4.29 13.96
N TRP A 202 16.16 -3.04 13.67
CA TRP A 202 15.27 -2.15 14.41
C TRP A 202 14.52 -1.26 13.42
N ALA A 203 13.50 -0.54 13.89
CA ALA A 203 12.75 0.35 13.06
C ALA A 203 12.59 1.73 13.71
N LYS A 204 12.31 2.76 12.89
CA LYS A 204 12.03 4.11 13.37
C LYS A 204 10.77 4.63 12.70
N PRO A 205 9.81 5.18 13.48
CA PRO A 205 8.55 5.65 12.93
C PRO A 205 8.75 6.81 11.94
N VAL A 206 7.81 6.94 11.01
CA VAL A 206 7.72 8.09 10.10
C VAL A 206 6.42 8.80 10.34
N THR A 207 6.47 10.14 10.44
CA THR A 207 5.29 10.99 10.63
C THR A 207 5.21 12.03 9.53
N ILE A 208 4.02 12.18 8.94
CA ILE A 208 3.71 13.19 7.92
C ILE A 208 2.48 13.96 8.40
N GLY A 209 2.59 15.28 8.47
CA GLY A 209 1.52 16.17 8.91
C GLY A 209 0.38 16.30 7.91
N ASP A 210 -0.49 17.30 8.12
CA ASP A 210 -1.64 17.58 7.25
C ASP A 210 -1.25 18.40 6.01
N ASN A 211 -2.05 18.29 4.94
CA ASN A 211 -1.89 19.08 3.70
C ASN A 211 -0.49 18.90 3.06
N VAL A 212 0.01 17.68 3.00
CA VAL A 212 1.32 17.40 2.43
C VAL A 212 1.18 16.84 1.02
N TRP A 213 1.93 17.43 0.09
CA TRP A 213 2.08 16.88 -1.25
C TRP A 213 3.49 16.31 -1.44
N ILE A 214 3.57 15.00 -1.70
CA ILE A 214 4.81 14.29 -1.99
C ILE A 214 4.85 13.97 -3.48
N GLY A 215 5.82 14.53 -4.18
CA GLY A 215 6.07 14.30 -5.60
C GLY A 215 6.46 12.85 -5.90
N GLY A 216 6.36 12.47 -7.18
CA GLY A 216 6.70 11.10 -7.59
C GLY A 216 8.15 10.72 -7.35
N SER A 217 8.39 9.42 -7.12
CA SER A 217 9.73 8.84 -6.88
C SER A 217 10.47 9.43 -5.68
N VAL A 218 9.75 9.90 -4.67
CA VAL A 218 10.32 10.33 -3.39
C VAL A 218 10.57 9.13 -2.50
N THR A 219 11.70 9.13 -1.79
CA THR A 219 12.01 8.16 -0.74
C THR A 219 12.11 8.87 0.60
N ILE A 220 11.38 8.38 1.60
CA ILE A 220 11.41 8.88 2.99
C ILE A 220 12.10 7.83 3.86
N LEU A 221 13.16 8.25 4.56
CA LEU A 221 13.99 7.36 5.37
C LEU A 221 13.46 7.22 6.80
N PRO A 222 13.88 6.17 7.52
CA PRO A 222 13.43 5.87 8.87
C PRO A 222 13.63 7.02 9.87
N GLY A 223 12.63 7.29 10.68
CA GLY A 223 12.68 8.29 11.74
C GLY A 223 12.42 9.73 11.31
N VAL A 224 12.00 9.95 10.04
CA VAL A 224 11.72 11.29 9.51
C VAL A 224 10.36 11.77 9.93
N THR A 225 10.28 13.04 10.34
CA THR A 225 9.04 13.81 10.50
C THR A 225 8.94 14.88 9.41
N ILE A 226 7.85 14.88 8.65
CA ILE A 226 7.48 15.94 7.71
C ILE A 226 6.31 16.71 8.32
N GLY A 227 6.49 18.00 8.50
CA GLY A 227 5.47 18.90 9.04
C GLY A 227 4.25 19.08 8.13
N SER A 228 3.34 19.93 8.54
CA SER A 228 2.11 20.23 7.79
C SER A 228 2.33 21.33 6.74
N ASN A 229 1.47 21.35 5.69
CA ASN A 229 1.56 22.31 4.58
C ASN A 229 2.90 22.26 3.84
N VAL A 230 3.41 21.05 3.59
CA VAL A 230 4.71 20.81 2.96
C VAL A 230 4.53 20.27 1.54
N THR A 231 5.40 20.70 0.64
CA THR A 231 5.56 20.06 -0.67
C THR A 231 6.96 19.47 -0.78
N ILE A 232 7.04 18.15 -1.06
CA ILE A 232 8.29 17.47 -1.38
C ILE A 232 8.39 17.30 -2.90
N GLY A 233 9.41 17.87 -3.51
CA GLY A 233 9.61 17.76 -4.96
C GLY A 233 9.97 16.35 -5.40
N ALA A 234 9.56 15.99 -6.63
CA ALA A 234 9.78 14.66 -7.20
C ALA A 234 11.26 14.25 -7.21
N GLY A 235 11.54 12.96 -7.03
CA GLY A 235 12.89 12.39 -7.00
C GLY A 235 13.71 12.74 -5.75
N SER A 236 13.10 13.31 -4.72
CA SER A 236 13.80 13.66 -3.48
C SER A 236 14.04 12.45 -2.58
N VAL A 237 15.14 12.50 -1.82
CA VAL A 237 15.42 11.55 -0.72
C VAL A 237 15.41 12.30 0.61
N VAL A 238 14.37 12.09 1.40
CA VAL A 238 14.15 12.78 2.67
C VAL A 238 14.87 12.02 3.77
N VAL A 239 15.98 12.58 4.24
CA VAL A 239 16.90 11.95 5.21
C VAL A 239 16.88 12.64 6.59
N LYS A 240 16.13 13.73 6.73
CA LYS A 240 15.99 14.54 7.95
C LYS A 240 14.60 15.17 7.98
N ASP A 241 14.19 15.59 9.15
CA ASP A 241 12.93 16.27 9.35
C ASP A 241 12.77 17.52 8.47
N ILE A 242 11.53 17.72 8.02
CA ILE A 242 11.14 18.86 7.19
C ILE A 242 10.12 19.68 8.01
N PRO A 243 10.39 20.98 8.25
CA PRO A 243 9.47 21.83 9.03
C PRO A 243 8.18 22.15 8.28
N ASP A 244 7.20 22.65 9.01
CA ASP A 244 5.91 23.11 8.46
C ASP A 244 6.08 24.21 7.39
N GLY A 245 5.12 24.28 6.48
CA GLY A 245 4.91 25.41 5.58
C GLY A 245 6.06 25.65 4.61
N CYS A 246 6.60 24.61 4.00
CA CYS A 246 7.73 24.77 3.11
C CYS A 246 7.68 23.89 1.85
N VAL A 247 8.56 24.19 0.91
CA VAL A 247 8.89 23.35 -0.23
C VAL A 247 10.30 22.81 -0.04
N ALA A 248 10.47 21.49 -0.13
CA ALA A 248 11.77 20.84 -0.01
C ALA A 248 12.01 19.91 -1.20
N VAL A 249 13.24 19.86 -1.70
CA VAL A 249 13.60 19.10 -2.90
C VAL A 249 15.02 18.53 -2.82
N GLY A 250 15.31 17.53 -3.63
CA GLY A 250 16.65 17.04 -3.94
C GLY A 250 17.07 15.79 -3.19
N ASN A 251 18.29 15.32 -3.47
CA ASN A 251 18.94 14.19 -2.83
C ASN A 251 20.35 14.62 -2.36
N PRO A 252 20.54 14.79 -1.05
CA PRO A 252 19.55 14.73 0.02
C PRO A 252 18.56 15.90 -0.02
N CYS A 253 17.33 15.67 0.38
CA CYS A 253 16.24 16.67 0.39
C CYS A 253 16.57 17.85 1.31
N ARG A 254 16.31 19.09 0.83
CA ARG A 254 16.53 20.34 1.58
C ARG A 254 15.38 21.31 1.32
N VAL A 255 15.05 22.09 2.33
CA VAL A 255 14.11 23.22 2.20
C VAL A 255 14.71 24.25 1.23
N VAL A 256 13.94 24.60 0.22
CA VAL A 256 14.31 25.62 -0.79
C VAL A 256 13.45 26.87 -0.70
N LYS A 257 12.27 26.76 -0.08
CA LYS A 257 11.33 27.89 0.06
C LYS A 257 10.42 27.66 1.25
N PHE A 258 10.14 28.69 2.04
CA PHE A 258 9.03 28.72 2.97
C PHE A 258 7.80 29.37 2.31
N LEU A 259 6.62 28.85 2.63
CA LEU A 259 5.36 29.41 2.18
C LEU A 259 5.07 30.70 2.98
N GLU A 260 4.55 31.71 2.32
CA GLU A 260 4.09 32.92 3.02
C GLU A 260 2.90 32.55 3.94
N LYS A 261 2.92 33.02 5.17
CA LYS A 261 1.76 32.90 6.05
C LYS A 261 0.73 33.92 5.58
N GLU A 262 -0.45 33.43 5.21
CA GLU A 262 -1.62 34.28 4.98
C GLU A 262 -2.12 34.90 6.31
#